data_e9becad2a970217e3907adef38f99e51
#
_entry.id   e9becad2a970217e3907adef38f99e51
#
_cell.length_a   1.000
_cell.length_b   1.000
_cell.length_c   1.000
_cell.angle_alpha   90.00
_cell.angle_beta   90.00
_cell.angle_gamma   90.00
#
_symmetry.space_group_name_H-M   'P 1'
#
loop_
_entity.id
_entity.type
_entity.pdbx_description
1 polymer ?
#
loop_
_entity_poly.entity_id
_entity_poly.type
_entity_poly.pdbx_seq_one_letter_code
_entity_poly.pdbx_strand_id
1 'polypeptide(L)'
;MALKIEKLISSARGMGYESGRTVLVPDTLPGEEVEYRIKRERKGVIEGEVTEVVTTSPLRVKPLCPLYGKCGGCDFQTVSPSDSASLKCDIVKDNLLRLGGVETLPPFLTPVYGETEGYRKRARIHVNTKTGEAGFLERESSRLVRVRHCLLLDDRINALLEEDKGTLYKEARGLMFENRVNRDTGLVEVPVFAGDDGLSFGDRSVRITLGDIEYHVTANVFFQSNPLVFTKILDYVKSRTVGDTVMDLYSGVGTFSALFNNTDKTVWAVEREKKCLTLAKKNAPKALSYTDDCAKWVTRGAKTHVDTVIVDPPRTGLDRAVIDMIGKWNPERVIYVSCDPVTMCRDIALFTTHRVEEVSVYDAYYGTHHIESVALLSRKS
;
A
#
# COMPACT_ATOMS: atom_id res chain seq x y z
N MET A 1 10.91 20.72 27.98
CA MET A 1 9.53 20.32 28.37
C MET A 1 9.17 19.11 27.51
N ALA A 2 8.63 18.07 28.13
CA ALA A 2 8.22 16.88 27.38
C ALA A 2 7.00 17.18 26.51
N LEU A 3 7.01 16.78 25.24
CA LEU A 3 5.91 16.88 24.32
C LEU A 3 4.96 15.69 24.54
N LYS A 4 3.69 15.95 24.76
CA LYS A 4 2.67 14.90 24.78
C LYS A 4 2.24 14.54 23.35
N ILE A 5 2.30 13.26 23.04
CA ILE A 5 1.83 12.72 21.74
C ILE A 5 0.34 12.43 21.86
N GLU A 6 -0.47 13.12 21.06
CA GLU A 6 -1.93 13.00 21.10
C GLU A 6 -2.45 11.93 20.16
N LYS A 7 -1.90 11.86 18.95
CA LYS A 7 -2.31 10.89 17.92
C LYS A 7 -1.21 10.58 16.93
N LEU A 8 -1.45 9.59 16.07
CA LEU A 8 -0.64 9.32 14.89
C LEU A 8 -1.23 9.98 13.63
N ILE A 9 -0.35 10.31 12.70
CA ILE A 9 -0.73 10.69 11.33
C ILE A 9 -0.38 9.57 10.34
N SER A 10 -0.83 9.68 9.10
CA SER A 10 -0.71 8.62 8.05
C SER A 10 0.71 8.14 7.75
N SER A 11 1.74 8.87 8.19
CA SER A 11 3.15 8.47 8.10
C SER A 11 3.68 7.76 9.35
N ALA A 12 2.78 7.26 10.24
CA ALA A 12 3.08 6.70 11.55
C ALA A 12 3.95 7.60 12.44
N ARG A 13 3.91 8.92 12.22
CA ARG A 13 4.54 9.88 13.13
C ARG A 13 3.54 10.33 14.18
N GLY A 14 3.99 10.39 15.44
CA GLY A 14 3.22 10.99 16.51
C GLY A 14 3.09 12.49 16.30
N MET A 15 1.92 13.00 16.62
CA MET A 15 1.60 14.43 16.58
C MET A 15 1.23 14.94 17.97
N GLY A 16 1.83 16.04 18.34
CA GLY A 16 1.51 16.82 19.53
C GLY A 16 1.57 18.31 19.22
N TYR A 17 1.36 19.12 20.26
CA TYR A 17 1.38 20.58 20.13
C TYR A 17 2.31 21.20 21.17
N GLU A 18 3.11 22.17 20.72
CA GLU A 18 3.95 22.99 21.59
C GLU A 18 3.78 24.46 21.23
N SER A 19 3.37 25.27 22.18
CA SER A 19 3.12 26.72 21.99
C SER A 19 2.22 27.04 20.78
N GLY A 20 1.17 26.19 20.56
CA GLY A 20 0.22 26.35 19.47
C GLY A 20 0.72 25.87 18.11
N ARG A 21 1.94 25.32 18.02
CA ARG A 21 2.51 24.77 16.79
C ARG A 21 2.39 23.26 16.77
N THR A 22 2.13 22.70 15.61
CA THR A 22 2.12 21.23 15.40
C THR A 22 3.55 20.70 15.41
N VAL A 23 3.78 19.66 16.21
CA VAL A 23 5.06 18.93 16.27
C VAL A 23 4.83 17.51 15.83
N LEU A 24 5.63 17.03 14.89
CA LEU A 24 5.61 15.67 14.37
C LEU A 24 6.89 14.94 14.75
N VAL A 25 6.76 13.82 15.43
CA VAL A 25 7.90 13.05 15.93
C VAL A 25 7.76 11.59 15.52
N PRO A 26 8.70 11.02 14.72
CA PRO A 26 8.68 9.60 14.37
C PRO A 26 8.98 8.72 15.60
N ASP A 27 8.65 7.43 15.46
CA ASP A 27 8.90 6.40 16.49
C ASP A 27 8.21 6.67 17.85
N THR A 28 7.11 7.45 17.87
CA THR A 28 6.31 7.75 19.06
C THR A 28 4.89 7.23 18.93
N LEU A 29 4.23 7.04 20.07
CA LEU A 29 2.88 6.49 20.17
C LEU A 29 1.94 7.44 20.95
N PRO A 30 0.63 7.39 20.68
CA PRO A 30 -0.35 8.16 21.44
C PRO A 30 -0.25 7.88 22.93
N GLY A 31 -0.34 8.95 23.74
CA GLY A 31 -0.24 8.90 25.19
C GLY A 31 1.18 8.97 25.73
N GLU A 32 2.21 8.94 24.89
CA GLU A 32 3.60 9.13 25.32
C GLU A 32 3.89 10.60 25.60
N GLU A 33 4.81 10.83 26.54
CA GLU A 33 5.50 12.09 26.72
C GLU A 33 6.97 11.90 26.31
N VAL A 34 7.45 12.78 25.41
CA VAL A 34 8.78 12.61 24.84
C VAL A 34 9.57 13.91 24.87
N GLU A 35 10.88 13.81 25.13
CA GLU A 35 11.81 14.87 24.78
C GLU A 35 12.25 14.68 23.34
N TYR A 36 12.43 15.79 22.63
CA TYR A 36 12.82 15.78 21.24
C TYR A 36 13.76 16.92 20.89
N ARG A 37 14.56 16.75 19.89
CA ARG A 37 15.31 17.83 19.24
C ARG A 37 14.64 18.22 17.92
N ILE A 38 14.64 19.52 17.63
CA ILE A 38 14.11 20.03 16.36
C ILE A 38 15.08 19.62 15.24
N LYS A 39 14.56 18.90 14.24
CA LYS A 39 15.29 18.52 13.04
C LYS A 39 15.11 19.56 11.94
N ARG A 40 13.90 20.02 11.75
CA ARG A 40 13.55 21.13 10.85
C ARG A 40 12.20 21.73 11.21
N GLU A 41 12.00 22.98 10.75
CA GLU A 41 10.69 23.64 10.80
C GLU A 41 10.30 24.07 9.40
N ARG A 42 9.06 23.81 9.01
CA ARG A 42 8.52 24.19 7.70
C ARG A 42 7.03 24.50 7.79
N LYS A 43 6.63 25.68 7.29
CA LYS A 43 5.21 26.12 7.26
C LYS A 43 4.49 26.00 8.60
N GLY A 44 5.17 26.30 9.71
CA GLY A 44 4.61 26.25 11.05
C GLY A 44 4.48 24.85 11.66
N VAL A 45 5.01 23.82 10.98
CA VAL A 45 5.10 22.44 11.49
C VAL A 45 6.55 22.17 11.87
N ILE A 46 6.76 21.71 13.10
CA ILE A 46 8.05 21.27 13.62
C ILE A 46 8.18 19.77 13.37
N GLU A 47 9.28 19.36 12.75
CA GLU A 47 9.67 17.96 12.69
C GLU A 47 10.76 17.70 13.70
N GLY A 48 10.46 16.85 14.69
CA GLY A 48 11.35 16.48 15.77
C GLY A 48 11.96 15.10 15.57
N GLU A 49 12.99 14.83 16.35
CA GLU A 49 13.59 13.51 16.53
C GLU A 49 13.62 13.21 18.02
N VAL A 50 13.07 12.05 18.43
CA VAL A 50 13.04 11.64 19.85
C VAL A 50 14.45 11.56 20.40
N THR A 51 14.64 12.19 21.56
CA THR A 51 15.86 12.03 22.36
C THR A 51 15.61 11.14 23.57
N GLU A 52 14.40 11.20 24.15
CA GLU A 52 14.01 10.36 25.28
C GLU A 52 12.49 10.16 25.30
N VAL A 53 12.04 8.96 25.68
CA VAL A 53 10.63 8.68 26.00
C VAL A 53 10.48 8.76 27.51
N VAL A 54 9.91 9.85 28.00
CA VAL A 54 9.73 10.13 29.44
C VAL A 54 8.62 9.27 30.02
N THR A 55 7.48 9.21 29.33
CA THR A 55 6.33 8.37 29.69
C THR A 55 6.01 7.45 28.53
N THR A 56 6.01 6.16 28.78
CA THR A 56 5.81 5.12 27.75
C THR A 56 4.32 4.79 27.59
N SER A 57 3.85 4.66 26.35
CA SER A 57 2.51 4.15 26.05
C SER A 57 2.38 2.66 26.45
N PRO A 58 1.23 2.21 26.99
CA PRO A 58 0.98 0.81 27.27
C PRO A 58 0.96 -0.06 25.99
N LEU A 59 0.81 0.55 24.82
CA LEU A 59 0.84 -0.14 23.52
C LEU A 59 2.26 -0.44 23.03
N ARG A 60 3.28 0.17 23.65
CA ARG A 60 4.65 0.06 23.17
C ARG A 60 5.24 -1.31 23.45
N VAL A 61 5.73 -1.95 22.38
CA VAL A 61 6.51 -3.18 22.46
C VAL A 61 7.92 -2.96 21.92
N LYS A 62 8.85 -3.84 22.33
CA LYS A 62 10.20 -3.84 21.76
C LYS A 62 10.17 -4.42 20.36
N PRO A 63 10.71 -3.73 19.34
CA PRO A 63 10.85 -4.27 18.00
C PRO A 63 11.61 -5.59 17.97
N LEU A 64 11.12 -6.56 17.22
CA LEU A 64 11.78 -7.88 17.07
C LEU A 64 13.00 -7.80 16.14
N CYS A 65 12.97 -6.90 15.15
CA CYS A 65 14.06 -6.75 14.18
C CYS A 65 15.25 -6.00 14.80
N PRO A 66 16.46 -6.61 14.82
CA PRO A 66 17.65 -5.95 15.37
C PRO A 66 18.14 -4.75 14.53
N LEU A 67 17.66 -4.62 13.30
CA LEU A 67 17.97 -3.51 12.40
C LEU A 67 16.91 -2.40 12.41
N TYR A 68 15.88 -2.51 13.26
CA TYR A 68 14.87 -1.46 13.42
C TYR A 68 15.52 -0.13 13.82
N GLY A 69 15.05 0.96 13.23
CA GLY A 69 15.63 2.29 13.43
C GLY A 69 16.82 2.60 12.51
N LYS A 70 17.54 1.57 12.01
CA LYS A 70 18.63 1.73 11.06
C LYS A 70 18.19 1.42 9.62
N CYS A 71 17.63 0.24 9.40
CA CYS A 71 17.06 -0.13 8.11
C CYS A 71 15.79 0.69 7.84
N GLY A 72 15.68 1.26 6.63
CA GLY A 72 14.52 2.07 6.21
C GLY A 72 13.30 1.24 5.78
N GLY A 73 13.35 -0.09 5.89
CA GLY A 73 12.25 -0.97 5.48
C GLY A 73 11.06 -0.99 6.44
N CYS A 74 11.24 -0.56 7.70
CA CYS A 74 10.22 -0.56 8.76
C CYS A 74 10.31 0.71 9.60
N ASP A 75 9.15 1.22 10.01
CA ASP A 75 9.00 2.41 10.83
C ASP A 75 7.88 2.30 11.87
N PHE A 76 7.25 1.11 12.01
CA PHE A 76 6.11 0.90 12.91
C PHE A 76 6.11 -0.49 13.56
N GLN A 77 7.30 -0.98 14.03
CA GLN A 77 7.41 -2.25 14.78
C GLN A 77 7.30 -2.08 16.31
N THR A 78 6.94 -0.91 16.78
CA THR A 78 6.88 -0.58 18.21
C THR A 78 5.54 -0.90 18.87
N VAL A 79 4.63 -1.56 18.13
CA VAL A 79 3.29 -1.96 18.60
C VAL A 79 3.00 -3.40 18.21
N SER A 80 2.06 -4.04 18.92
CA SER A 80 1.56 -5.37 18.53
C SER A 80 0.82 -5.32 17.18
N PRO A 81 0.62 -6.46 16.48
CA PRO A 81 -0.13 -6.48 15.22
C PRO A 81 -1.57 -5.98 15.35
N SER A 82 -2.26 -6.35 16.42
CA SER A 82 -3.63 -5.89 16.70
C SER A 82 -3.68 -4.39 16.97
N ASP A 83 -2.73 -3.88 17.76
CA ASP A 83 -2.65 -2.45 18.06
C ASP A 83 -2.24 -1.64 16.83
N SER A 84 -1.34 -2.19 15.98
CA SER A 84 -0.99 -1.59 14.70
C SER A 84 -2.23 -1.40 13.81
N ALA A 85 -3.03 -2.44 13.65
CA ALA A 85 -4.26 -2.38 12.87
C ALA A 85 -5.29 -1.39 13.46
N SER A 86 -5.42 -1.35 14.79
CA SER A 86 -6.31 -0.42 15.50
C SER A 86 -5.87 1.03 15.33
N LEU A 87 -4.59 1.33 15.52
CA LEU A 87 -4.02 2.67 15.33
C LEU A 87 -4.13 3.15 13.87
N LYS A 88 -3.92 2.24 12.90
CA LYS A 88 -4.14 2.54 11.48
C LYS A 88 -5.61 2.84 11.19
N CYS A 89 -6.54 2.13 11.82
CA CYS A 89 -7.97 2.42 11.74
C CYS A 89 -8.30 3.82 12.28
N ASP A 90 -7.71 4.21 13.41
CA ASP A 90 -7.93 5.53 14.00
C ASP A 90 -7.36 6.66 13.13
N ILE A 91 -6.23 6.42 12.43
CA ILE A 91 -5.72 7.34 11.40
C ILE A 91 -6.73 7.52 10.27
N VAL A 92 -7.36 6.45 9.77
CA VAL A 92 -8.36 6.54 8.69
C VAL A 92 -9.60 7.29 9.17
N LYS A 93 -10.08 7.03 10.40
CA LYS A 93 -11.22 7.75 11.00
C LYS A 93 -10.94 9.26 11.10
N ASP A 94 -9.75 9.63 11.63
CA ASP A 94 -9.36 11.05 11.75
C ASP A 94 -9.28 11.74 10.38
N ASN A 95 -8.73 11.07 9.37
CA ASN A 95 -8.69 11.60 8.00
C ASN A 95 -10.10 11.75 7.41
N LEU A 96 -10.99 10.79 7.63
CA LEU A 96 -12.35 10.84 7.07
C LEU A 96 -13.15 12.00 7.68
N LEU A 97 -13.05 12.23 8.99
CA LEU A 97 -13.68 13.39 9.64
C LEU A 97 -13.13 14.73 9.15
N ARG A 98 -11.81 14.82 8.96
CA ARG A 98 -11.18 16.10 8.60
C ARG A 98 -11.21 16.42 7.11
N LEU A 99 -11.17 15.41 6.27
CA LEU A 99 -10.98 15.55 4.82
C LEU A 99 -12.13 14.95 4.00
N GLY A 100 -12.85 13.98 4.56
CA GLY A 100 -13.85 13.20 3.84
C GLY A 100 -15.21 13.89 3.68
N GLY A 101 -15.40 15.08 4.28
CA GLY A 101 -16.65 15.82 4.19
C GLY A 101 -17.82 15.11 4.90
N VAL A 102 -17.54 14.23 5.86
CA VAL A 102 -18.54 13.53 6.66
C VAL A 102 -18.70 14.23 8.03
N GLU A 103 -19.94 14.44 8.46
CA GLU A 103 -20.23 15.01 9.79
C GLU A 103 -20.10 13.96 10.90
N THR A 104 -20.46 12.71 10.57
CA THR A 104 -20.37 11.55 11.45
C THR A 104 -19.66 10.40 10.74
N LEU A 105 -18.91 9.63 11.51
CA LEU A 105 -18.23 8.45 10.96
C LEU A 105 -19.25 7.41 10.49
N PRO A 106 -19.09 6.86 9.29
CA PRO A 106 -19.82 5.68 8.88
C PRO A 106 -19.40 4.47 9.72
N PRO A 107 -20.10 3.33 9.64
CA PRO A 107 -19.63 2.07 10.20
C PRO A 107 -18.22 1.73 9.76
N PHE A 108 -17.35 1.36 10.72
CA PHE A 108 -16.04 0.79 10.49
C PHE A 108 -16.08 -0.70 10.83
N LEU A 109 -15.64 -1.53 9.90
CA LEU A 109 -15.49 -2.96 10.17
C LEU A 109 -14.28 -3.19 11.07
N THR A 110 -14.25 -4.33 11.75
CA THR A 110 -13.09 -4.72 12.57
C THR A 110 -11.83 -4.72 11.69
N PRO A 111 -10.77 -3.99 12.10
CA PRO A 111 -9.54 -3.95 11.32
C PRO A 111 -8.93 -5.33 11.13
N VAL A 112 -8.45 -5.61 9.92
CA VAL A 112 -7.86 -6.90 9.56
C VAL A 112 -6.34 -6.79 9.58
N TYR A 113 -5.69 -7.76 10.19
CA TYR A 113 -4.24 -7.94 10.14
C TYR A 113 -3.92 -9.42 9.91
N GLY A 114 -2.67 -9.72 9.60
CA GLY A 114 -2.22 -11.07 9.29
C GLY A 114 -0.95 -11.44 10.04
N GLU A 115 -0.24 -12.43 9.50
CA GLU A 115 1.06 -12.86 9.99
C GLU A 115 2.05 -11.68 10.02
N THR A 116 2.96 -11.73 10.99
CA THR A 116 3.97 -10.68 11.19
C THR A 116 5.31 -11.03 10.57
N GLU A 117 5.53 -12.31 10.26
CA GLU A 117 6.77 -12.85 9.72
C GLU A 117 6.50 -13.57 8.40
N GLY A 118 7.48 -13.56 7.51
CA GLY A 118 7.45 -14.30 6.24
C GLY A 118 6.37 -13.91 5.25
N TYR A 119 5.53 -12.93 5.57
CA TYR A 119 4.35 -12.59 4.76
C TYR A 119 4.68 -11.91 3.45
N ARG A 120 5.84 -11.21 3.38
CA ARG A 120 6.15 -10.30 2.30
C ARG A 120 6.76 -11.02 1.11
N LYS A 121 5.96 -11.20 0.07
CA LYS A 121 6.34 -11.90 -1.18
C LYS A 121 7.11 -11.04 -2.18
N ARG A 122 7.25 -9.73 -1.94
CA ARG A 122 7.89 -8.80 -2.86
C ARG A 122 8.90 -7.92 -2.16
N ALA A 123 10.08 -7.79 -2.76
CA ALA A 123 11.13 -6.89 -2.29
C ALA A 123 11.81 -6.18 -3.45
N ARG A 124 12.39 -5.01 -3.15
CA ARG A 124 13.37 -4.31 -3.98
C ARG A 124 14.67 -4.27 -3.19
N ILE A 125 15.60 -5.13 -3.58
CA ILE A 125 16.85 -5.35 -2.84
C ILE A 125 17.93 -4.53 -3.51
N HIS A 126 18.65 -3.73 -2.74
CA HIS A 126 19.80 -2.98 -3.20
C HIS A 126 21.05 -3.84 -3.10
N VAL A 127 21.82 -3.91 -4.18
CA VAL A 127 23.03 -4.71 -4.28
C VAL A 127 24.21 -3.81 -4.61
N ASN A 128 25.27 -3.90 -3.82
CA ASN A 128 26.54 -3.29 -4.13
C ASN A 128 27.32 -4.19 -5.10
N THR A 129 27.47 -3.75 -6.33
CA THR A 129 28.10 -4.54 -7.39
C THR A 129 29.62 -4.65 -7.29
N LYS A 130 30.25 -3.93 -6.35
CA LYS A 130 31.69 -4.06 -6.05
C LYS A 130 31.94 -5.11 -4.96
N THR A 131 31.18 -5.05 -3.87
CA THR A 131 31.36 -5.94 -2.71
C THR A 131 30.53 -7.22 -2.79
N GLY A 132 29.36 -7.18 -3.47
CA GLY A 132 28.36 -8.25 -3.48
C GLY A 132 27.38 -8.18 -2.31
N GLU A 133 27.52 -7.19 -1.43
CA GLU A 133 26.61 -7.00 -0.31
C GLU A 133 25.21 -6.60 -0.79
N ALA A 134 24.19 -7.17 -0.16
CA ALA A 134 22.79 -6.92 -0.46
C ALA A 134 22.01 -6.48 0.80
N GLY A 135 20.93 -5.74 0.59
CA GLY A 135 20.08 -5.27 1.68
C GLY A 135 19.14 -4.14 1.29
N PHE A 136 18.82 -3.30 2.26
CA PHE A 136 17.95 -2.15 2.08
C PHE A 136 18.67 -0.84 2.39
N LEU A 137 18.10 0.28 1.97
CA LEU A 137 18.66 1.58 2.30
C LEU A 137 18.41 1.90 3.78
N GLU A 138 19.35 2.63 4.37
CA GLU A 138 19.19 3.19 5.70
C GLU A 138 18.07 4.23 5.71
N ARG A 139 17.38 4.36 6.85
CA ARG A 139 16.30 5.32 7.01
C ARG A 139 16.77 6.74 6.66
N GLU A 140 16.04 7.43 5.78
CA GLU A 140 16.34 8.78 5.27
C GLU A 140 17.75 8.96 4.67
N SER A 141 18.32 7.89 4.15
CA SER A 141 19.67 7.87 3.58
C SER A 141 19.71 7.02 2.32
N SER A 142 20.77 7.20 1.52
CA SER A 142 21.07 6.35 0.38
C SER A 142 22.13 5.28 0.71
N ARG A 143 22.54 5.14 1.98
CA ARG A 143 23.51 4.13 2.40
C ARG A 143 22.88 2.74 2.46
N LEU A 144 23.62 1.74 2.03
CA LEU A 144 23.20 0.35 2.13
C LEU A 144 23.33 -0.15 3.58
N VAL A 145 22.24 -0.66 4.12
CA VAL A 145 22.24 -1.51 5.32
C VAL A 145 22.25 -2.95 4.83
N ARG A 146 23.36 -3.66 5.07
CA ARG A 146 23.46 -5.08 4.76
C ARG A 146 22.43 -5.84 5.60
N VAL A 147 21.61 -6.65 4.93
CA VAL A 147 20.60 -7.50 5.56
C VAL A 147 20.85 -8.94 5.14
N ARG A 148 21.11 -9.82 6.09
CA ARG A 148 21.23 -11.26 5.85
C ARG A 148 19.90 -11.98 6.01
N HIS A 149 19.06 -11.49 6.92
CA HIS A 149 17.74 -12.02 7.16
C HIS A 149 16.78 -10.88 7.52
N CYS A 150 15.58 -10.89 6.95
CA CYS A 150 14.50 -9.94 7.23
C CYS A 150 13.26 -10.72 7.69
N LEU A 151 12.80 -10.46 8.91
CA LEU A 151 11.65 -11.15 9.51
C LEU A 151 10.38 -11.11 8.63
N LEU A 152 10.21 -10.03 7.86
CA LEU A 152 9.00 -9.82 7.06
C LEU A 152 9.00 -10.59 5.74
N LEU A 153 10.19 -10.92 5.18
CA LEU A 153 10.31 -11.50 3.86
C LEU A 153 10.05 -13.01 3.84
N ASP A 154 9.50 -13.48 2.73
CA ASP A 154 9.43 -14.90 2.38
C ASP A 154 10.83 -15.55 2.48
N ASP A 155 10.90 -16.78 2.99
CA ASP A 155 12.16 -17.49 3.25
C ASP A 155 13.02 -17.66 1.99
N ARG A 156 12.40 -17.82 0.81
CA ARG A 156 13.13 -17.93 -0.47
C ARG A 156 13.80 -16.62 -0.85
N ILE A 157 13.21 -15.47 -0.47
CA ILE A 157 13.86 -14.16 -0.65
C ILE A 157 14.97 -13.99 0.39
N ASN A 158 14.75 -14.44 1.64
CA ASN A 158 15.77 -14.44 2.68
C ASN A 158 16.99 -15.27 2.27
N ALA A 159 16.80 -16.46 1.70
CA ALA A 159 17.91 -17.29 1.20
C ALA A 159 18.81 -16.55 0.18
N LEU A 160 18.25 -15.64 -0.63
CA LEU A 160 19.03 -14.81 -1.55
C LEU A 160 19.92 -13.79 -0.83
N LEU A 161 19.50 -13.32 0.35
CA LEU A 161 20.24 -12.32 1.14
C LEU A 161 21.44 -12.93 1.91
N GLU A 162 21.41 -14.23 2.14
CA GLU A 162 22.47 -14.95 2.86
C GLU A 162 23.75 -15.11 2.01
N GLU A 163 23.60 -15.16 0.68
CA GLU A 163 24.67 -15.40 -0.27
C GLU A 163 25.37 -14.12 -0.73
N ASP A 164 26.63 -13.94 -0.33
CA ASP A 164 27.48 -12.91 -0.91
C ASP A 164 27.90 -13.30 -2.34
N LYS A 165 27.69 -12.39 -3.30
CA LYS A 165 27.93 -12.63 -4.75
C LYS A 165 27.15 -13.80 -5.34
N GLY A 166 26.03 -14.18 -4.72
CA GLY A 166 25.11 -15.20 -5.20
C GLY A 166 24.20 -14.73 -6.33
N THR A 167 22.96 -15.21 -6.33
CA THR A 167 21.95 -14.91 -7.38
C THR A 167 21.65 -13.43 -7.50
N LEU A 168 21.44 -12.71 -6.38
CA LEU A 168 21.18 -11.26 -6.41
C LEU A 168 22.30 -10.46 -7.06
N TYR A 169 23.53 -10.84 -6.80
CA TYR A 169 24.69 -10.19 -7.43
C TYR A 169 24.73 -10.42 -8.95
N LYS A 170 24.42 -11.64 -9.42
CA LYS A 170 24.33 -11.95 -10.85
C LYS A 170 23.24 -11.15 -11.54
N GLU A 171 22.05 -11.09 -10.94
CA GLU A 171 20.93 -10.29 -11.44
C GLU A 171 21.29 -8.79 -11.47
N ALA A 172 21.89 -8.26 -10.39
CA ALA A 172 22.36 -6.87 -10.34
C ALA A 172 23.36 -6.56 -11.45
N ARG A 173 24.30 -7.47 -11.71
CA ARG A 173 25.26 -7.33 -12.81
C ARG A 173 24.59 -7.27 -14.17
N GLY A 174 23.55 -8.08 -14.40
CA GLY A 174 22.73 -8.01 -15.62
C GLY A 174 22.06 -6.64 -15.79
N LEU A 175 21.43 -6.15 -14.73
CA LEU A 175 20.74 -4.85 -14.72
C LEU A 175 21.68 -3.64 -14.88
N MET A 176 22.97 -3.76 -14.56
CA MET A 176 23.95 -2.69 -14.84
C MET A 176 24.03 -2.35 -16.32
N PHE A 177 23.94 -3.32 -17.21
CA PHE A 177 23.96 -3.10 -18.66
C PHE A 177 22.69 -2.39 -19.16
N GLU A 178 21.62 -2.39 -18.37
CA GLU A 178 20.37 -1.66 -18.64
C GLU A 178 20.34 -0.23 -18.07
N ASN A 179 21.50 0.32 -17.64
CA ASN A 179 21.63 1.63 -16.99
C ASN A 179 20.81 1.80 -15.70
N ARG A 180 20.53 0.72 -14.98
CA ARG A 180 19.77 0.72 -13.71
C ARG A 180 20.66 0.90 -12.48
N VAL A 181 21.84 1.48 -12.62
CA VAL A 181 22.74 1.79 -11.50
C VAL A 181 22.42 3.18 -10.97
N ASN A 182 22.22 3.29 -9.67
CA ASN A 182 22.22 4.59 -9.03
C ASN A 182 23.66 5.16 -9.10
N ARG A 183 23.85 6.23 -9.86
CA ARG A 183 25.18 6.81 -10.16
C ARG A 183 25.89 7.34 -8.91
N ASP A 184 25.12 7.82 -7.92
CA ASP A 184 25.68 8.43 -6.71
C ASP A 184 26.17 7.36 -5.72
N THR A 185 25.45 6.24 -5.61
CA THR A 185 25.73 5.18 -4.64
C THR A 185 26.44 3.96 -5.21
N GLY A 186 26.37 3.77 -6.52
CA GLY A 186 26.85 2.53 -7.18
C GLY A 186 26.00 1.29 -6.88
N LEU A 187 24.82 1.48 -6.26
CA LEU A 187 23.90 0.40 -5.94
C LEU A 187 22.97 0.11 -7.12
N VAL A 188 22.60 -1.16 -7.27
CA VAL A 188 21.59 -1.63 -8.22
C VAL A 188 20.40 -2.15 -7.45
N GLU A 189 19.21 -1.69 -7.80
CA GLU A 189 17.95 -2.19 -7.26
C GLU A 189 17.50 -3.42 -8.05
N VAL A 190 17.41 -4.56 -7.36
CA VAL A 190 16.93 -5.83 -7.93
C VAL A 190 15.52 -6.10 -7.41
N PRO A 191 14.50 -6.03 -8.27
CA PRO A 191 13.14 -6.40 -7.89
C PRO A 191 13.04 -7.94 -7.84
N VAL A 192 12.45 -8.45 -6.75
CA VAL A 192 12.21 -9.87 -6.52
C VAL A 192 10.76 -10.09 -6.14
N PHE A 193 10.15 -11.14 -6.66
CA PHE A 193 8.83 -11.62 -6.24
C PHE A 193 8.86 -13.14 -6.03
N ALA A 194 8.35 -13.60 -4.88
CA ALA A 194 8.24 -15.00 -4.54
C ALA A 194 6.82 -15.50 -4.88
N GLY A 195 6.67 -16.16 -6.02
CA GLY A 195 5.45 -16.85 -6.43
C GLY A 195 5.39 -18.28 -5.88
N ASP A 196 4.28 -18.97 -6.09
CA ASP A 196 4.11 -20.35 -5.63
C ASP A 196 5.04 -21.33 -6.35
N ASP A 197 5.35 -21.05 -7.61
CA ASP A 197 6.18 -21.87 -8.50
C ASP A 197 7.64 -21.38 -8.64
N GLY A 198 8.06 -20.41 -7.83
CA GLY A 198 9.44 -19.98 -7.82
C GLY A 198 9.64 -18.47 -7.61
N LEU A 199 10.85 -18.01 -7.89
CA LEU A 199 11.23 -16.59 -7.79
C LEU A 199 11.17 -15.91 -9.16
N SER A 200 10.59 -14.73 -9.20
CA SER A 200 10.65 -13.82 -10.34
C SER A 200 11.74 -12.77 -10.12
N PHE A 201 12.52 -12.55 -11.18
CA PHE A 201 13.40 -11.40 -11.34
C PHE A 201 13.01 -10.71 -12.65
N GLY A 202 12.92 -9.39 -12.62
CA GLY A 202 12.54 -8.64 -13.83
C GLY A 202 11.17 -9.04 -14.38
N ASP A 203 11.10 -9.40 -15.67
CA ASP A 203 9.87 -9.72 -16.40
C ASP A 203 9.56 -11.24 -16.44
N ARG A 204 10.33 -12.09 -15.75
CA ARG A 204 10.01 -13.52 -15.62
C ARG A 204 8.71 -13.68 -14.84
N SER A 205 7.70 -14.27 -15.46
CA SER A 205 6.42 -14.52 -14.83
C SER A 205 6.49 -15.72 -13.88
N VAL A 206 5.85 -15.56 -12.72
CA VAL A 206 5.55 -16.61 -11.75
C VAL A 206 4.08 -16.57 -11.40
N ARG A 207 3.58 -17.63 -10.76
CA ARG A 207 2.20 -17.73 -10.31
C ARG A 207 2.11 -17.49 -8.82
N ILE A 208 1.01 -16.91 -8.38
CA ILE A 208 0.65 -16.79 -6.97
C ILE A 208 -0.84 -16.94 -6.80
N THR A 209 -1.24 -17.66 -5.76
CA THR A 209 -2.64 -17.92 -5.43
C THR A 209 -3.11 -16.97 -4.33
N LEU A 210 -4.23 -16.30 -4.56
CA LEU A 210 -4.95 -15.51 -3.57
C LEU A 210 -6.37 -16.06 -3.44
N GLY A 211 -6.68 -16.69 -2.31
CA GLY A 211 -7.91 -17.47 -2.18
C GLY A 211 -7.97 -18.59 -3.20
N ASP A 212 -9.01 -18.59 -4.05
CA ASP A 212 -9.21 -19.60 -5.10
C ASP A 212 -8.70 -19.13 -6.48
N ILE A 213 -8.01 -18.01 -6.56
CA ILE A 213 -7.61 -17.42 -7.85
C ILE A 213 -6.08 -17.47 -7.99
N GLU A 214 -5.63 -18.05 -9.09
CA GLU A 214 -4.23 -18.04 -9.49
C GLU A 214 -3.95 -16.80 -10.37
N TYR A 215 -2.89 -16.05 -10.02
CA TYR A 215 -2.44 -14.88 -10.75
C TYR A 215 -1.05 -15.09 -11.35
N HIS A 216 -0.87 -14.67 -12.60
CA HIS A 216 0.43 -14.48 -13.21
C HIS A 216 0.98 -13.11 -12.88
N VAL A 217 2.18 -13.05 -12.31
CA VAL A 217 2.82 -11.81 -11.89
C VAL A 217 4.29 -11.79 -12.26
N THR A 218 4.91 -10.61 -12.27
CA THR A 218 6.36 -10.46 -12.44
C THR A 218 6.93 -9.52 -11.38
N ALA A 219 8.22 -9.56 -11.12
CA ALA A 219 8.86 -8.67 -10.16
C ALA A 219 8.84 -7.19 -10.60
N ASN A 220 8.78 -6.91 -11.92
CA ASN A 220 8.77 -5.56 -12.48
C ASN A 220 7.42 -4.86 -12.40
N VAL A 221 6.30 -5.59 -12.29
CA VAL A 221 4.99 -4.98 -12.11
C VAL A 221 4.61 -4.92 -10.63
N PHE A 222 3.73 -4.01 -10.28
CA PHE A 222 3.17 -4.00 -8.94
C PHE A 222 2.20 -5.17 -8.76
N PHE A 223 2.38 -5.89 -7.66
CA PHE A 223 1.40 -6.84 -7.13
C PHE A 223 1.48 -6.86 -5.62
N GLN A 224 0.43 -7.30 -4.97
CA GLN A 224 0.30 -7.29 -3.52
C GLN A 224 1.33 -8.22 -2.84
N SER A 225 1.93 -7.73 -1.75
CA SER A 225 3.04 -8.43 -1.08
C SER A 225 2.60 -9.37 0.04
N ASN A 226 1.37 -9.20 0.55
CA ASN A 226 0.81 -10.01 1.62
C ASN A 226 -0.43 -10.76 1.12
N PRO A 227 -0.28 -12.01 0.64
CA PRO A 227 -1.38 -12.77 0.05
C PRO A 227 -2.55 -12.99 1.01
N LEU A 228 -2.28 -13.29 2.28
CA LEU A 228 -3.31 -13.62 3.27
C LEU A 228 -4.23 -12.44 3.55
N VAL A 229 -3.66 -11.27 3.83
CA VAL A 229 -4.46 -10.08 4.11
C VAL A 229 -5.15 -9.59 2.84
N PHE A 230 -4.47 -9.66 1.68
CA PHE A 230 -5.06 -9.20 0.44
C PHE A 230 -6.21 -10.10 -0.04
N THR A 231 -6.17 -11.40 0.24
CA THR A 231 -7.32 -12.30 0.02
C THR A 231 -8.58 -11.79 0.74
N LYS A 232 -8.44 -11.25 1.97
CA LYS A 232 -9.58 -10.65 2.69
C LYS A 232 -10.13 -9.40 2.01
N ILE A 233 -9.26 -8.61 1.35
CA ILE A 233 -9.72 -7.48 0.52
C ILE A 233 -10.49 -8.00 -0.70
N LEU A 234 -10.00 -9.05 -1.37
CA LEU A 234 -10.69 -9.67 -2.51
C LEU A 234 -12.06 -10.21 -2.11
N ASP A 235 -12.14 -10.93 -0.99
CA ASP A 235 -13.40 -11.47 -0.45
C ASP A 235 -14.41 -10.34 -0.17
N TYR A 236 -13.93 -9.25 0.45
CA TYR A 236 -14.74 -8.08 0.72
C TYR A 236 -15.26 -7.45 -0.58
N VAL A 237 -14.37 -7.15 -1.53
CA VAL A 237 -14.74 -6.55 -2.83
C VAL A 237 -15.76 -7.44 -3.56
N LYS A 238 -15.52 -8.75 -3.61
CA LYS A 238 -16.45 -9.71 -4.23
C LYS A 238 -17.83 -9.68 -3.57
N SER A 239 -17.86 -9.67 -2.23
CA SER A 239 -19.12 -9.68 -1.45
C SER A 239 -19.94 -8.38 -1.56
N ARG A 240 -19.29 -7.27 -1.89
CA ARG A 240 -19.93 -5.95 -2.02
C ARG A 240 -20.24 -5.57 -3.47
N THR A 241 -19.80 -6.35 -4.43
CA THR A 241 -20.11 -6.14 -5.85
C THR A 241 -21.55 -6.54 -6.15
N VAL A 242 -22.33 -5.63 -6.73
CA VAL A 242 -23.73 -5.82 -7.11
C VAL A 242 -23.93 -5.67 -8.63
N GLY A 243 -25.08 -6.13 -9.13
CA GLY A 243 -25.46 -6.04 -10.55
C GLY A 243 -24.60 -6.91 -11.47
N ASP A 244 -24.78 -6.74 -12.78
CA ASP A 244 -24.17 -7.58 -13.81
C ASP A 244 -22.99 -6.90 -14.51
N THR A 245 -22.83 -5.59 -14.32
CA THR A 245 -21.82 -4.79 -14.98
C THR A 245 -20.82 -4.18 -13.98
N VAL A 246 -19.55 -4.52 -14.15
CA VAL A 246 -18.45 -4.08 -13.27
C VAL A 246 -17.43 -3.29 -14.07
N MET A 247 -17.04 -2.13 -13.57
CA MET A 247 -15.97 -1.31 -14.08
C MET A 247 -14.78 -1.36 -13.11
N ASP A 248 -13.65 -1.91 -13.54
CA ASP A 248 -12.38 -1.99 -12.80
C ASP A 248 -11.41 -0.95 -13.36
N LEU A 249 -11.30 0.21 -12.69
CA LEU A 249 -10.41 1.30 -13.07
C LEU A 249 -9.10 1.21 -12.29
N TYR A 250 -7.97 1.45 -12.97
CA TYR A 250 -6.63 1.21 -12.45
C TYR A 250 -6.39 -0.29 -12.18
N SER A 251 -6.86 -1.14 -13.11
CA SER A 251 -6.99 -2.59 -12.89
C SER A 251 -5.67 -3.34 -12.69
N GLY A 252 -4.52 -2.70 -12.95
CA GLY A 252 -3.20 -3.31 -12.79
C GLY A 252 -3.08 -4.60 -13.59
N VAL A 253 -2.73 -5.69 -12.91
CA VAL A 253 -2.64 -7.02 -13.51
C VAL A 253 -3.99 -7.75 -13.56
N GLY A 254 -5.10 -7.02 -13.42
CA GLY A 254 -6.45 -7.58 -13.42
C GLY A 254 -6.84 -8.22 -12.09
N THR A 255 -6.32 -7.70 -10.99
CA THR A 255 -6.48 -8.28 -9.66
C THR A 255 -7.94 -8.41 -9.24
N PHE A 256 -8.73 -7.35 -9.39
CA PHE A 256 -10.16 -7.37 -9.07
C PHE A 256 -10.99 -7.95 -10.21
N SER A 257 -10.62 -7.69 -11.46
CA SER A 257 -11.31 -8.25 -12.63
C SER A 257 -11.35 -9.78 -12.60
N ALA A 258 -10.29 -10.44 -12.12
CA ALA A 258 -10.18 -11.89 -12.03
C ALA A 258 -11.22 -12.55 -11.09
N LEU A 259 -11.76 -11.79 -10.11
CA LEU A 259 -12.83 -12.24 -9.21
C LEU A 259 -14.07 -12.72 -9.96
N PHE A 260 -14.26 -12.25 -11.19
CA PHE A 260 -15.46 -12.46 -11.98
C PHE A 260 -15.28 -13.41 -13.17
N ASN A 261 -14.11 -14.07 -13.30
CA ASN A 261 -13.81 -15.01 -14.39
C ASN A 261 -14.84 -16.14 -14.54
N ASN A 262 -15.39 -16.60 -13.42
CA ASN A 262 -16.37 -17.71 -13.38
C ASN A 262 -17.80 -17.22 -13.10
N THR A 263 -18.12 -16.00 -13.53
CA THR A 263 -19.46 -15.41 -13.42
C THR A 263 -19.93 -14.94 -14.78
N ASP A 264 -21.24 -14.61 -14.88
CA ASP A 264 -21.84 -14.03 -16.08
C ASP A 264 -21.73 -12.49 -16.13
N LYS A 265 -20.99 -11.89 -15.19
CA LYS A 265 -20.80 -10.44 -15.15
C LYS A 265 -19.94 -9.96 -16.32
N THR A 266 -20.34 -8.83 -16.88
CA THR A 266 -19.53 -8.09 -17.85
C THR A 266 -18.58 -7.19 -17.11
N VAL A 267 -17.27 -7.39 -17.30
CA VAL A 267 -16.22 -6.63 -16.64
C VAL A 267 -15.45 -5.80 -17.66
N TRP A 268 -15.35 -4.49 -17.42
CA TRP A 268 -14.43 -3.60 -18.14
C TRP A 268 -13.24 -3.29 -17.25
N ALA A 269 -12.02 -3.48 -17.77
CA ALA A 269 -10.77 -3.22 -17.08
C ALA A 269 -9.96 -2.15 -17.81
N VAL A 270 -9.58 -1.10 -17.11
CA VAL A 270 -8.79 0.01 -17.69
C VAL A 270 -7.47 0.14 -16.96
N GLU A 271 -6.37 0.02 -17.71
CA GLU A 271 -5.01 0.12 -17.18
C GLU A 271 -4.09 0.80 -18.20
N ARG A 272 -3.27 1.74 -17.76
CA ARG A 272 -2.36 2.48 -18.66
C ARG A 272 -1.06 1.75 -18.95
N GLU A 273 -0.60 0.92 -18.01
CA GLU A 273 0.69 0.23 -18.11
C GLU A 273 0.55 -1.06 -18.93
N LYS A 274 1.15 -1.08 -20.14
CA LYS A 274 1.06 -2.22 -21.06
C LYS A 274 1.53 -3.55 -20.47
N LYS A 275 2.58 -3.52 -19.62
CA LYS A 275 3.09 -4.74 -18.97
C LYS A 275 2.05 -5.32 -18.00
N CYS A 276 1.38 -4.47 -17.23
CA CYS A 276 0.27 -4.86 -16.36
C CYS A 276 -0.87 -5.47 -17.17
N LEU A 277 -1.29 -4.80 -18.24
CA LEU A 277 -2.40 -5.28 -19.07
C LEU A 277 -2.10 -6.63 -19.77
N THR A 278 -0.85 -6.89 -20.12
CA THR A 278 -0.45 -8.20 -20.68
C THR A 278 -0.69 -9.34 -19.68
N LEU A 279 -0.44 -9.09 -18.39
CA LEU A 279 -0.75 -10.02 -17.31
C LEU A 279 -2.25 -10.06 -17.01
N ALA A 280 -2.93 -8.90 -17.02
CA ALA A 280 -4.37 -8.81 -16.80
C ALA A 280 -5.17 -9.68 -17.78
N LYS A 281 -4.77 -9.72 -19.06
CA LYS A 281 -5.40 -10.61 -20.07
C LYS A 281 -5.23 -12.09 -19.77
N LYS A 282 -4.19 -12.49 -19.02
CA LYS A 282 -4.02 -13.87 -18.54
C LYS A 282 -4.84 -14.13 -17.29
N ASN A 283 -4.83 -13.18 -16.35
CA ASN A 283 -5.48 -13.30 -15.06
C ASN A 283 -7.00 -13.13 -15.15
N ALA A 284 -7.48 -12.26 -16.03
CA ALA A 284 -8.89 -11.97 -16.26
C ALA A 284 -9.24 -12.06 -17.77
N PRO A 285 -9.20 -13.27 -18.38
CA PRO A 285 -9.35 -13.43 -19.82
C PRO A 285 -10.73 -13.05 -20.35
N LYS A 286 -11.75 -13.05 -19.52
CA LYS A 286 -13.13 -12.63 -19.90
C LYS A 286 -13.35 -11.13 -19.80
N ALA A 287 -12.46 -10.38 -19.13
CA ALA A 287 -12.61 -8.94 -18.98
C ALA A 287 -12.31 -8.21 -20.30
N LEU A 288 -13.12 -7.20 -20.60
CA LEU A 288 -12.91 -6.28 -21.71
C LEU A 288 -11.82 -5.27 -21.30
N SER A 289 -10.57 -5.55 -21.68
CA SER A 289 -9.39 -4.82 -21.19
C SER A 289 -8.97 -3.71 -22.14
N TYR A 290 -8.74 -2.51 -21.62
CA TYR A 290 -8.34 -1.30 -22.36
C TYR A 290 -7.01 -0.75 -21.85
N THR A 291 -6.06 -0.54 -22.78
CA THR A 291 -4.79 0.14 -22.48
C THR A 291 -4.99 1.65 -22.63
N ASP A 292 -5.28 2.33 -21.55
CA ASP A 292 -5.44 3.78 -21.54
C ASP A 292 -5.24 4.35 -20.12
N ASP A 293 -5.01 5.64 -20.05
CA ASP A 293 -5.13 6.40 -18.81
C ASP A 293 -6.61 6.53 -18.43
N CYS A 294 -6.95 6.24 -17.18
CA CYS A 294 -8.35 6.21 -16.73
C CYS A 294 -9.06 7.56 -16.97
N ALA A 295 -8.41 8.70 -16.67
CA ALA A 295 -9.00 10.01 -16.87
C ALA A 295 -9.30 10.30 -18.36
N LYS A 296 -8.39 9.89 -19.26
CA LYS A 296 -8.59 10.01 -20.70
C LYS A 296 -9.67 9.06 -21.21
N TRP A 297 -9.65 7.82 -20.73
CA TRP A 297 -10.61 6.79 -21.16
C TRP A 297 -12.04 7.20 -20.82
N VAL A 298 -12.29 7.63 -19.58
CA VAL A 298 -13.64 8.06 -19.16
C VAL A 298 -14.13 9.29 -19.94
N THR A 299 -13.25 10.22 -20.34
CA THR A 299 -13.64 11.42 -21.08
C THR A 299 -14.04 11.16 -22.53
N ARG A 300 -13.61 10.03 -23.13
CA ARG A 300 -14.02 9.60 -24.47
C ARG A 300 -15.45 9.06 -24.50
N GLY A 301 -16.10 8.98 -23.36
CA GLY A 301 -17.54 8.76 -23.25
C GLY A 301 -17.93 7.30 -23.41
N ALA A 302 -17.52 6.44 -22.49
CA ALA A 302 -18.14 5.13 -22.34
C ALA A 302 -19.61 5.32 -21.96
N LYS A 303 -20.50 5.29 -22.98
CA LYS A 303 -21.96 5.26 -22.80
C LYS A 303 -22.34 3.84 -22.39
N THR A 304 -22.13 3.50 -21.14
CA THR A 304 -22.47 2.17 -20.67
C THR A 304 -23.16 2.26 -19.32
N HIS A 305 -24.07 1.35 -19.09
CA HIS A 305 -24.61 1.14 -17.76
C HIS A 305 -23.58 0.43 -16.92
N VAL A 306 -23.36 0.89 -15.70
CA VAL A 306 -22.40 0.32 -14.74
C VAL A 306 -23.10 0.19 -13.40
N ASP A 307 -23.13 -1.03 -12.86
CA ASP A 307 -23.75 -1.30 -11.56
C ASP A 307 -22.75 -1.11 -10.42
N THR A 308 -21.52 -1.59 -10.61
CA THR A 308 -20.43 -1.45 -9.62
C THR A 308 -19.18 -0.90 -10.29
N VAL A 309 -18.58 0.11 -9.67
CA VAL A 309 -17.24 0.62 -10.02
C VAL A 309 -16.27 0.23 -8.91
N ILE A 310 -15.18 -0.42 -9.29
CA ILE A 310 -14.03 -0.70 -8.42
C ILE A 310 -12.91 0.23 -8.83
N VAL A 311 -12.29 0.92 -7.88
CA VAL A 311 -11.13 1.77 -8.12
C VAL A 311 -10.01 1.43 -7.15
N ASP A 312 -8.77 1.29 -7.67
CA ASP A 312 -7.55 1.12 -6.88
C ASP A 312 -6.47 2.09 -7.43
N PRO A 313 -6.65 3.40 -7.24
CA PRO A 313 -5.78 4.41 -7.82
C PRO A 313 -4.39 4.42 -7.17
N PRO A 314 -3.39 5.03 -7.84
CA PRO A 314 -2.10 5.30 -7.23
C PRO A 314 -2.24 6.24 -6.01
N ARG A 315 -1.15 6.43 -5.25
CA ARG A 315 -1.12 7.30 -4.05
C ARG A 315 -1.60 8.73 -4.27
N THR A 316 -1.67 9.20 -5.49
CA THR A 316 -2.20 10.53 -5.84
C THR A 316 -3.73 10.60 -5.76
N GLY A 317 -4.41 9.46 -5.66
CA GLY A 317 -5.87 9.34 -5.67
C GLY A 317 -6.46 9.44 -7.07
N LEU A 318 -7.76 9.70 -7.14
CA LEU A 318 -8.53 9.80 -8.38
C LEU A 318 -8.38 11.18 -9.04
N ASP A 319 -8.30 11.17 -10.37
CA ASP A 319 -8.49 12.39 -11.15
C ASP A 319 -9.94 12.87 -11.07
N ARG A 320 -10.14 14.18 -11.07
CA ARG A 320 -11.48 14.80 -11.05
C ARG A 320 -12.38 14.27 -12.17
N ALA A 321 -11.83 14.07 -13.37
CA ALA A 321 -12.58 13.53 -14.51
C ALA A 321 -13.14 12.13 -14.25
N VAL A 322 -12.43 11.30 -13.50
CA VAL A 322 -12.89 9.95 -13.11
C VAL A 322 -14.05 10.05 -12.12
N ILE A 323 -13.93 10.91 -11.09
CA ILE A 323 -14.99 11.15 -10.10
C ILE A 323 -16.26 11.68 -10.79
N ASP A 324 -16.11 12.68 -11.67
CA ASP A 324 -17.23 13.27 -12.41
C ASP A 324 -17.91 12.25 -13.32
N MET A 325 -17.15 11.33 -13.93
CA MET A 325 -17.72 10.28 -14.78
C MET A 325 -18.44 9.20 -13.95
N ILE A 326 -17.86 8.79 -12.81
CA ILE A 326 -18.56 7.89 -11.88
C ILE A 326 -19.89 8.51 -11.44
N GLY A 327 -19.92 9.82 -11.17
CA GLY A 327 -21.14 10.55 -10.86
C GLY A 327 -22.17 10.53 -12.00
N LYS A 328 -21.71 10.57 -13.27
CA LYS A 328 -22.60 10.48 -14.47
C LYS A 328 -23.12 9.07 -14.70
N TRP A 329 -22.29 8.03 -14.52
CA TRP A 329 -22.72 6.64 -14.58
C TRP A 329 -23.70 6.31 -13.44
N ASN A 330 -23.51 6.98 -12.30
CA ASN A 330 -24.32 6.83 -11.10
C ASN A 330 -24.53 5.36 -10.71
N PRO A 331 -23.43 4.57 -10.56
CA PRO A 331 -23.51 3.16 -10.22
C PRO A 331 -24.22 2.96 -8.87
N GLU A 332 -24.72 1.76 -8.62
CA GLU A 332 -25.28 1.43 -7.31
C GLU A 332 -24.19 1.43 -6.23
N ARG A 333 -22.97 0.95 -6.58
CA ARG A 333 -21.82 0.83 -5.69
C ARG A 333 -20.55 1.41 -6.30
N VAL A 334 -19.78 2.08 -5.46
CA VAL A 334 -18.37 2.39 -5.73
C VAL A 334 -17.55 1.76 -4.62
N ILE A 335 -16.61 0.89 -4.98
CA ILE A 335 -15.68 0.23 -4.05
C ILE A 335 -14.33 0.89 -4.26
N TYR A 336 -13.93 1.73 -3.32
CA TYR A 336 -12.67 2.47 -3.37
C TYR A 336 -11.62 1.76 -2.51
N VAL A 337 -10.69 1.06 -3.15
CA VAL A 337 -9.50 0.47 -2.51
C VAL A 337 -8.37 1.51 -2.53
N SER A 338 -7.62 1.64 -1.44
CA SER A 338 -6.57 2.66 -1.35
C SER A 338 -5.45 2.28 -0.40
N CYS A 339 -4.22 2.53 -0.85
CA CYS A 339 -3.02 2.48 -0.02
C CYS A 339 -2.66 3.85 0.61
N ASP A 340 -3.46 4.89 0.38
CA ASP A 340 -3.28 6.23 0.97
C ASP A 340 -4.62 6.79 1.47
N PRO A 341 -4.88 6.73 2.79
CA PRO A 341 -6.16 7.17 3.36
C PRO A 341 -6.38 8.68 3.25
N VAL A 342 -5.33 9.49 3.09
CA VAL A 342 -5.45 10.95 2.95
C VAL A 342 -6.10 11.29 1.61
N THR A 343 -5.56 10.71 0.53
CA THR A 343 -6.09 10.94 -0.83
C THR A 343 -7.47 10.30 -1.01
N MET A 344 -7.69 9.11 -0.45
CA MET A 344 -9.02 8.48 -0.45
C MET A 344 -10.08 9.39 0.21
N CYS A 345 -9.80 9.89 1.41
CA CYS A 345 -10.75 10.76 2.12
C CYS A 345 -11.00 12.07 1.37
N ARG A 346 -9.95 12.71 0.80
CA ARG A 346 -10.10 13.88 -0.07
C ARG A 346 -11.03 13.60 -1.26
N ASP A 347 -10.85 12.47 -1.91
CA ASP A 347 -11.63 12.10 -3.10
C ASP A 347 -13.07 11.77 -2.73
N ILE A 348 -13.29 11.11 -1.58
CA ILE A 348 -14.64 10.81 -1.05
C ILE A 348 -15.44 12.10 -0.89
N ALA A 349 -14.84 13.18 -0.40
CA ALA A 349 -15.53 14.48 -0.26
C ALA A 349 -16.04 15.07 -1.59
N LEU A 350 -15.49 14.61 -2.72
CA LEU A 350 -15.88 15.07 -4.06
C LEU A 350 -17.03 14.29 -4.68
N PHE A 351 -17.43 13.14 -4.09
CA PHE A 351 -18.57 12.36 -4.57
C PHE A 351 -19.90 12.99 -4.11
N THR A 352 -20.57 13.68 -5.04
CA THR A 352 -21.86 14.33 -4.75
C THR A 352 -23.05 13.36 -4.81
N THR A 353 -22.96 12.31 -5.63
CA THR A 353 -24.02 11.33 -5.90
C THR A 353 -23.99 10.12 -4.99
N HIS A 354 -22.89 9.91 -4.27
CA HIS A 354 -22.69 8.76 -3.40
C HIS A 354 -22.40 9.20 -1.96
N ARG A 355 -22.65 8.31 -1.02
CA ARG A 355 -22.28 8.45 0.40
C ARG A 355 -21.45 7.25 0.84
N VAL A 356 -20.57 7.43 1.81
CA VAL A 356 -19.85 6.31 2.42
C VAL A 356 -20.85 5.49 3.25
N GLU A 357 -20.93 4.20 2.95
CA GLU A 357 -21.77 3.24 3.66
C GLU A 357 -21.00 2.57 4.79
N GLU A 358 -19.77 2.11 4.51
CA GLU A 358 -18.88 1.52 5.50
C GLU A 358 -17.41 1.65 5.06
N VAL A 359 -16.49 1.49 6.01
CA VAL A 359 -15.05 1.49 5.77
C VAL A 359 -14.41 0.27 6.42
N SER A 360 -13.48 -0.36 5.72
CA SER A 360 -12.66 -1.46 6.21
C SER A 360 -11.17 -1.11 6.11
N VAL A 361 -10.40 -1.46 7.13
CA VAL A 361 -8.96 -1.16 7.21
C VAL A 361 -8.17 -2.45 7.35
N TYR A 362 -7.09 -2.56 6.58
CA TYR A 362 -6.27 -3.74 6.48
C TYR A 362 -4.80 -3.40 6.74
N ASP A 363 -4.22 -4.01 7.77
CA ASP A 363 -2.78 -3.95 8.01
C ASP A 363 -2.07 -5.05 7.20
N ALA A 364 -1.97 -4.83 5.89
CA ALA A 364 -1.26 -5.72 4.98
C ALA A 364 0.27 -5.62 5.10
N TYR A 365 0.77 -4.58 5.77
CA TYR A 365 2.19 -4.26 5.87
C TYR A 365 2.58 -3.97 7.32
N TYR A 366 2.39 -4.96 8.21
CA TYR A 366 2.82 -4.88 9.60
C TYR A 366 4.29 -4.42 9.69
N GLY A 367 4.58 -3.60 10.68
CA GLY A 367 5.91 -3.01 10.89
C GLY A 367 6.19 -1.77 10.05
N THR A 368 5.26 -1.34 9.17
CA THR A 368 5.37 -0.13 8.36
C THR A 368 4.16 0.77 8.53
N HIS A 369 4.30 2.05 8.15
CA HIS A 369 3.21 3.02 8.15
C HIS A 369 2.14 2.80 7.06
N HIS A 370 2.35 1.88 6.15
CA HIS A 370 1.40 1.64 5.06
C HIS A 370 0.06 1.16 5.57
N ILE A 371 -1.00 1.74 5.04
CA ILE A 371 -2.39 1.43 5.37
C ILE A 371 -3.10 1.05 4.09
N GLU A 372 -3.72 -0.13 4.07
CA GLU A 372 -4.69 -0.46 3.05
C GLU A 372 -6.08 -0.23 3.62
N SER A 373 -6.94 0.42 2.85
CA SER A 373 -8.32 0.71 3.26
C SER A 373 -9.27 0.53 2.10
N VAL A 374 -10.50 0.15 2.40
CA VAL A 374 -11.57 0.05 1.42
C VAL A 374 -12.77 0.83 1.92
N ALA A 375 -13.23 1.80 1.15
CA ALA A 375 -14.46 2.50 1.39
C ALA A 375 -15.54 1.99 0.42
N LEU A 376 -16.66 1.56 0.96
CA LEU A 376 -17.86 1.26 0.19
C LEU A 376 -18.71 2.51 0.12
N LEU A 377 -18.99 2.97 -1.09
CA LEU A 377 -19.90 4.08 -1.32
C LEU A 377 -21.17 3.56 -2.00
N SER A 378 -22.32 3.97 -1.50
CA SER A 378 -23.64 3.69 -2.09
C SER A 378 -24.24 4.94 -2.70
N ARG A 379 -25.01 4.77 -3.77
CA ARG A 379 -25.78 5.84 -4.41
C ARG A 379 -26.74 6.45 -3.38
N LYS A 380 -26.80 7.78 -3.35
CA LYS A 380 -27.80 8.51 -2.57
C LYS A 380 -29.18 8.28 -3.16
N SER A 381 -30.16 8.07 -2.29
CA SER A 381 -31.59 7.97 -2.65
C SER A 381 -32.06 9.25 -3.26
#